data_9c7459da1f58e089e2dae9c856808d9a
#
_entry.id   9c7459da1f58e089e2dae9c856808d9a
#
_cell.length_a   1.000
_cell.length_b   1.000
_cell.length_c   1.000
_cell.angle_alpha   90.00
_cell.angle_beta   90.00
_cell.angle_gamma   90.00
#
_symmetry.space_group_name_H-M   'P 1'
#
loop_
_entity.id
_entity.type
_entity.pdbx_description
1 polymer ?
#
loop_
_entity_poly.entity_id
_entity_poly.type
_entity_poly.pdbx_seq_one_letter_code
_entity_poly.pdbx_strand_id
1 'polypeptide(L)'
;MLDINFLGKVKIEYNGVDITDKFGAKTKALLSLLILNKDKPLNREKIILYLWPDSTEDSGKFNLRFNLWQLRNIIGSDEKGNKFLHTGRSHCGINENYNYNCDVIDIKAFNLKENVSIKKLEELRKKFSGEFFEGFYFKNCNNFNY
;
A
#
# COMPACT_ATOMS: atom_id res chain seq x y z
N MET A 1 10.19 13.46 -5.33
CA MET A 1 10.13 12.26 -4.48
C MET A 1 8.68 11.95 -4.13
N LEU A 2 8.36 10.69 -3.96
CA LEU A 2 7.04 10.23 -3.51
C LEU A 2 6.99 10.26 -1.99
N ASP A 3 5.98 10.92 -1.43
CA ASP A 3 5.73 10.98 0.01
C ASP A 3 4.33 10.45 0.30
N ILE A 4 4.23 9.44 1.17
CA ILE A 4 2.97 8.79 1.49
C ILE A 4 2.73 8.85 2.99
N ASN A 5 1.58 9.38 3.39
CA ASN A 5 1.13 9.40 4.78
C ASN A 5 -0.18 8.61 4.88
N PHE A 6 -0.17 7.55 5.66
CA PHE A 6 -1.34 6.74 5.94
C PHE A 6 -1.92 6.99 7.33
N LEU A 7 -1.11 7.48 8.26
CA LEU A 7 -1.57 7.76 9.62
C LEU A 7 -2.40 9.05 9.63
N GLY A 8 -3.58 8.98 10.22
CA GLY A 8 -4.55 10.05 10.12
C GLY A 8 -5.19 10.05 8.74
N LYS A 9 -5.33 11.22 8.13
CA LYS A 9 -5.90 11.35 6.79
C LYS A 9 -4.87 10.93 5.74
N VAL A 10 -5.25 10.03 4.84
CA VAL A 10 -4.37 9.56 3.76
C VAL A 10 -3.97 10.73 2.87
N LYS A 11 -2.68 10.87 2.65
CA LYS A 11 -2.13 11.89 1.76
C LYS A 11 -0.96 11.32 0.96
N ILE A 12 -1.02 11.49 -0.36
CA ILE A 12 0.00 11.00 -1.28
C ILE A 12 0.47 12.18 -2.12
N GLU A 13 1.76 12.49 -2.07
CA GLU A 13 2.36 13.56 -2.85
C GLU A 13 3.49 13.02 -3.72
N TYR A 14 3.53 13.48 -4.97
CA TYR A 14 4.62 13.16 -5.88
C TYR A 14 5.24 14.47 -6.37
N ASN A 15 6.53 14.65 -6.08
CA ASN A 15 7.28 15.87 -6.42
C ASN A 15 6.57 17.15 -5.93
N GLY A 16 6.02 17.10 -4.71
CA GLY A 16 5.35 18.24 -4.10
C GLY A 16 3.90 18.45 -4.54
N VAL A 17 3.39 17.63 -5.43
CA VAL A 17 2.01 17.72 -5.91
C VAL A 17 1.16 16.67 -5.23
N ASP A 18 0.04 17.08 -4.64
CA ASP A 18 -0.92 16.16 -4.01
C ASP A 18 -1.66 15.38 -5.09
N ILE A 19 -1.46 14.07 -5.10
CA ILE A 19 -2.09 13.16 -6.06
C ILE A 19 -3.11 12.22 -5.40
N THR A 20 -3.44 12.48 -4.13
CA THR A 20 -4.31 11.60 -3.33
C THR A 20 -5.63 11.31 -4.04
N ASP A 21 -6.27 12.34 -4.59
CA ASP A 21 -7.59 12.20 -5.20
C ASP A 21 -7.58 11.53 -6.58
N LYS A 22 -6.40 11.29 -7.13
CA LYS A 22 -6.27 10.55 -8.40
C LYS A 22 -6.48 9.05 -8.22
N PHE A 23 -6.45 8.57 -6.96
CA PHE A 23 -6.60 7.17 -6.64
C PHE A 23 -7.96 6.90 -6.01
N GLY A 24 -8.63 5.84 -6.47
CA GLY A 24 -9.84 5.35 -5.81
C GLY A 24 -9.50 4.60 -4.52
N ALA A 25 -10.53 4.24 -3.77
CA ALA A 25 -10.38 3.55 -2.49
C ALA A 25 -9.63 2.21 -2.62
N LYS A 26 -9.96 1.41 -3.62
CA LYS A 26 -9.31 0.12 -3.83
C LYS A 26 -7.85 0.28 -4.25
N THR A 27 -7.53 1.30 -5.04
CA THR A 27 -6.15 1.59 -5.43
C THR A 27 -5.32 1.99 -4.21
N LYS A 28 -5.87 2.82 -3.32
CA LYS A 28 -5.22 3.19 -2.06
C LYS A 28 -5.00 1.97 -1.16
N ALA A 29 -5.98 1.07 -1.09
CA ALA A 29 -5.85 -0.17 -0.34
C ALA A 29 -4.76 -1.07 -0.91
N LEU A 30 -4.70 -1.21 -2.22
CA LEU A 30 -3.64 -1.96 -2.89
C LEU A 30 -2.27 -1.35 -2.58
N LEU A 31 -2.15 -0.04 -2.68
CA LEU A 31 -0.91 0.66 -2.36
C LEU A 31 -0.46 0.37 -0.93
N SER A 32 -1.36 0.46 0.04
CA SER A 32 -1.04 0.18 1.44
C SER A 32 -0.60 -1.27 1.65
N LEU A 33 -1.27 -2.21 0.99
CA LEU A 33 -0.94 -3.63 1.08
C LEU A 33 0.46 -3.90 0.54
N LEU A 34 0.81 -3.31 -0.59
CA LEU A 34 2.14 -3.44 -1.20
C LEU A 34 3.22 -2.84 -0.32
N ILE A 35 2.96 -1.69 0.27
CA ILE A 35 3.94 -1.00 1.14
C ILE A 35 4.18 -1.79 2.43
N LEU A 36 3.13 -2.31 3.05
CA LEU A 36 3.26 -3.12 4.27
C LEU A 36 4.06 -4.41 4.03
N ASN A 37 4.08 -4.89 2.79
CA ASN A 37 4.77 -6.12 2.40
C ASN A 37 5.91 -5.84 1.44
N LYS A 38 6.56 -4.70 1.56
CA LYS A 38 7.59 -4.24 0.62
C LYS A 38 8.79 -5.18 0.51
N ASP A 39 9.05 -5.99 1.53
CA ASP A 39 10.25 -6.82 1.59
C ASP A 39 10.16 -8.08 0.73
N LYS A 40 8.98 -8.42 0.26
CA LYS A 40 8.80 -9.54 -0.66
C LYS A 40 7.55 -9.34 -1.53
N PRO A 41 7.61 -9.79 -2.79
CA PRO A 41 6.47 -9.67 -3.68
C PRO A 41 5.28 -10.46 -3.16
N LEU A 42 4.08 -9.94 -3.40
CA LEU A 42 2.83 -10.58 -3.03
C LEU A 42 2.29 -11.40 -4.21
N ASN A 43 1.70 -12.54 -3.90
CA ASN A 43 1.00 -13.36 -4.87
C ASN A 43 -0.25 -12.64 -5.34
N ARG A 44 -0.45 -12.55 -6.67
CA ARG A 44 -1.59 -11.82 -7.25
C ARG A 44 -2.94 -12.40 -6.83
N GLU A 45 -3.06 -13.72 -6.76
CA GLU A 45 -4.31 -14.36 -6.35
C GLU A 45 -4.68 -14.02 -4.91
N LYS A 46 -3.68 -13.96 -4.03
CA LYS A 46 -3.90 -13.55 -2.63
C LYS A 46 -4.37 -12.11 -2.54
N ILE A 47 -3.79 -11.21 -3.33
CA ILE A 47 -4.22 -9.81 -3.38
C ILE A 47 -5.67 -9.72 -3.84
N ILE A 48 -6.03 -10.46 -4.87
CA ILE A 48 -7.39 -10.46 -5.43
C ILE A 48 -8.39 -10.94 -4.37
N LEU A 49 -8.09 -12.04 -3.68
CA LEU A 49 -8.94 -12.56 -2.62
C LEU A 49 -9.10 -11.56 -1.47
N TYR A 50 -8.07 -10.79 -1.20
CA TYR A 50 -8.07 -9.80 -0.12
C TYR A 50 -8.93 -8.58 -0.46
N LEU A 51 -8.78 -8.04 -1.66
CA LEU A 51 -9.41 -6.78 -2.05
C LEU A 51 -10.74 -6.96 -2.76
N TRP A 52 -10.93 -8.08 -3.44
CA TRP A 52 -12.15 -8.38 -4.22
C TRP A 52 -12.65 -9.80 -3.94
N PRO A 53 -13.01 -10.11 -2.69
CA PRO A 53 -13.36 -11.49 -2.31
C PRO A 53 -14.59 -12.04 -3.02
N ASP A 54 -15.49 -11.16 -3.45
CA ASP A 54 -16.74 -11.57 -4.10
C ASP A 54 -16.69 -11.51 -5.63
N SER A 55 -15.53 -11.18 -6.21
CA SER A 55 -15.40 -11.11 -7.66
C SER A 55 -15.24 -12.48 -8.28
N THR A 56 -15.62 -12.59 -9.57
CA THR A 56 -15.27 -13.76 -10.37
C THR A 56 -13.75 -13.74 -10.62
N GLU A 57 -13.20 -14.87 -11.05
CA GLU A 57 -11.77 -14.97 -11.36
C GLU A 57 -11.35 -13.91 -12.39
N ASP A 58 -12.09 -13.78 -13.49
CA ASP A 58 -11.77 -12.83 -14.55
C ASP A 58 -11.91 -11.39 -14.09
N SER A 59 -12.96 -11.08 -13.34
CA SER A 59 -13.16 -9.73 -12.80
C SER A 59 -12.06 -9.35 -11.80
N GLY A 60 -11.68 -10.28 -10.95
CA GLY A 60 -10.60 -10.04 -9.98
C GLY A 60 -9.28 -9.74 -10.67
N LYS A 61 -8.93 -10.51 -11.68
CA LYS A 61 -7.72 -10.29 -12.48
C LYS A 61 -7.74 -8.93 -13.18
N PHE A 62 -8.88 -8.58 -13.77
CA PHE A 62 -9.05 -7.27 -14.42
C PHE A 62 -8.89 -6.15 -13.40
N ASN A 63 -9.55 -6.25 -12.26
CA ASN A 63 -9.50 -5.23 -11.21
C ASN A 63 -8.07 -5.01 -10.72
N LEU A 64 -7.31 -6.08 -10.50
CA LEU A 64 -5.93 -5.96 -10.06
C LEU A 64 -5.07 -5.29 -11.14
N ARG A 65 -5.17 -5.74 -12.38
CA ARG A 65 -4.40 -5.14 -13.49
C ARG A 65 -4.71 -3.67 -13.65
N PHE A 66 -5.98 -3.29 -13.59
CA PHE A 66 -6.40 -1.89 -13.70
C PHE A 66 -5.80 -1.03 -12.57
N ASN A 67 -5.86 -1.53 -11.34
CA ASN A 67 -5.33 -0.79 -10.20
C ASN A 67 -3.80 -0.69 -10.22
N LEU A 68 -3.11 -1.74 -10.63
CA LEU A 68 -1.65 -1.70 -10.83
C LEU A 68 -1.29 -0.71 -11.94
N TRP A 69 -2.07 -0.68 -13.01
CA TRP A 69 -1.88 0.27 -14.10
C TRP A 69 -2.03 1.71 -13.61
N GLN A 70 -3.04 1.99 -12.80
CA GLN A 70 -3.21 3.32 -12.21
C GLN A 70 -2.00 3.72 -11.37
N LEU A 71 -1.52 2.85 -10.51
CA LEU A 71 -0.34 3.14 -9.69
C LEU A 71 0.87 3.46 -10.57
N ARG A 72 1.12 2.67 -11.61
CA ARG A 72 2.25 2.89 -12.51
C ARG A 72 2.17 4.19 -13.28
N ASN A 73 0.97 4.58 -13.70
CA ASN A 73 0.80 5.79 -14.52
C ASN A 73 0.76 7.07 -13.71
N ILE A 74 0.27 7.01 -12.49
CA ILE A 74 0.14 8.20 -11.64
C ILE A 74 1.44 8.45 -10.87
N ILE A 75 2.07 7.39 -10.38
CA ILE A 75 3.35 7.49 -9.68
C ILE A 75 4.47 7.33 -10.69
N GLY A 76 5.21 8.41 -10.90
CA GLY A 76 6.33 8.41 -11.83
C GLY A 76 7.58 7.76 -11.27
N SER A 77 8.65 7.78 -12.08
CA SER A 77 9.95 7.26 -11.68
C SER A 77 10.55 8.08 -10.55
N ASP A 78 11.46 7.48 -9.79
CA ASP A 78 12.25 8.20 -8.80
C ASP A 78 13.37 9.01 -9.48
N GLU A 79 14.20 9.69 -8.68
CA GLU A 79 15.27 10.55 -9.18
C GLU A 79 16.32 9.79 -10.00
N LYS A 80 16.46 8.49 -9.75
CA LYS A 80 17.42 7.62 -10.46
C LYS A 80 16.79 6.90 -11.65
N GLY A 81 15.52 7.18 -11.95
CA GLY A 81 14.81 6.54 -13.05
C GLY A 81 14.21 5.18 -12.73
N ASN A 82 14.17 4.79 -11.46
CA ASN A 82 13.56 3.53 -11.06
C ASN A 82 12.03 3.63 -11.11
N LYS A 83 11.39 2.58 -11.61
CA LYS A 83 9.93 2.48 -11.61
C LYS A 83 9.43 2.09 -10.22
N PHE A 84 8.25 2.57 -9.86
CA PHE A 84 7.67 2.30 -8.54
C PHE A 84 7.37 0.83 -8.31
N LEU A 85 6.77 0.16 -9.28
CA LEU A 85 6.33 -1.22 -9.14
C LEU A 85 7.22 -2.21 -9.89
N HIS A 86 7.37 -3.38 -9.28
CA HIS A 86 7.91 -4.56 -9.91
C HIS A 86 6.76 -5.54 -10.10
N THR A 87 6.44 -5.89 -11.36
CA THR A 87 5.30 -6.75 -11.65
C THR A 87 5.74 -7.97 -12.45
N GLY A 88 5.33 -9.15 -11.99
CA GLY A 88 5.52 -10.41 -12.68
C GLY A 88 4.18 -11.08 -12.97
N ARG A 89 4.23 -12.27 -13.55
CA ARG A 89 3.02 -13.03 -13.90
C ARG A 89 2.20 -13.42 -12.68
N SER A 90 2.84 -13.89 -11.63
CA SER A 90 2.17 -14.41 -10.43
C SER A 90 2.32 -13.51 -9.22
N HIS A 91 3.26 -12.57 -9.24
CA HIS A 91 3.59 -11.73 -8.09
C HIS A 91 3.76 -10.27 -8.51
N CYS A 92 3.53 -9.38 -7.57
CA CYS A 92 3.83 -7.96 -7.74
C CYS A 92 4.22 -7.34 -6.40
N GLY A 93 4.92 -6.23 -6.45
CA GLY A 93 5.37 -5.52 -5.26
C GLY A 93 5.99 -4.18 -5.59
N ILE A 94 6.43 -3.49 -4.55
CA ILE A 94 7.18 -2.24 -4.70
C ILE A 94 8.60 -2.60 -5.17
N ASN A 95 9.11 -1.84 -6.15
CA ASN A 95 10.50 -2.00 -6.57
C ASN A 95 11.41 -1.59 -5.40
N GLU A 96 12.26 -2.51 -4.95
CA GLU A 96 13.13 -2.31 -3.80
C GLU A 96 14.11 -1.15 -3.99
N ASN A 97 14.42 -0.81 -5.24
CA ASN A 97 15.33 0.29 -5.56
C ASN A 97 14.63 1.65 -5.67
N TYR A 98 13.31 1.68 -5.60
CA TYR A 98 12.55 2.93 -5.70
C TYR A 98 12.64 3.70 -4.38
N ASN A 99 13.01 4.97 -4.49
CA ASN A 99 13.19 5.83 -3.33
C ASN A 99 11.90 6.61 -3.02
N TYR A 100 11.37 6.44 -1.82
CA TYR A 100 10.16 7.12 -1.36
C TYR A 100 10.13 7.20 0.17
N ASN A 101 9.25 8.06 0.69
CA ASN A 101 9.01 8.19 2.13
C ASN A 101 7.60 7.68 2.45
N CYS A 102 7.49 6.98 3.56
CA CYS A 102 6.18 6.54 4.06
C CYS A 102 6.21 6.49 5.58
N ASP A 103 5.24 7.13 6.22
CA ASP A 103 5.16 7.22 7.68
C ASP A 103 5.04 5.86 8.36
N VAL A 104 4.28 4.93 7.78
CA VAL A 104 4.11 3.58 8.32
C VAL A 104 5.46 2.83 8.35
N ILE A 105 6.25 2.94 7.29
CA ILE A 105 7.56 2.29 7.20
C ILE A 105 8.52 2.89 8.21
N ASP A 106 8.52 4.20 8.35
CA ASP A 106 9.39 4.92 9.29
C ASP A 106 9.11 4.48 10.73
N ILE A 107 7.85 4.33 11.09
CA ILE A 107 7.46 3.86 12.43
C ILE A 107 7.87 2.41 12.64
N LYS A 108 7.67 1.53 11.66
CA LYS A 108 8.10 0.13 11.75
C LYS A 108 9.61 0.02 11.94
N ALA A 109 10.38 0.78 11.15
CA ALA A 109 11.84 0.80 11.25
C ALA A 109 12.30 1.31 12.62
N PHE A 110 11.68 2.36 13.12
CA PHE A 110 11.97 2.91 14.44
C PHE A 110 11.74 1.86 15.53
N ASN A 111 10.61 1.18 15.50
CA ASN A 111 10.25 0.17 16.49
C ASN A 111 11.22 -1.01 16.50
N LEU A 112 11.66 -1.45 15.33
CA LEU A 112 12.64 -2.53 15.22
C LEU A 112 14.00 -2.14 15.80
N LYS A 113 14.42 -0.89 15.60
CA LYS A 113 15.68 -0.37 16.11
C LYS A 113 15.66 -0.19 17.62
N GLU A 114 14.57 0.28 18.18
CA GLU A 114 14.46 0.61 19.59
C GLU A 114 14.09 -0.58 20.48
N ASN A 115 13.99 -1.77 19.92
CA ASN A 115 13.68 -2.98 20.68
C ASN A 115 12.40 -2.82 21.53
N VAL A 116 11.36 -2.34 20.90
CA VAL A 116 10.10 -1.92 21.55
C VAL A 116 9.37 -3.10 22.16
N SER A 117 8.78 -2.90 23.33
CA SER A 117 8.00 -3.95 24.03
C SER A 117 6.79 -4.40 23.19
N ILE A 118 6.35 -5.64 23.41
CA ILE A 118 5.17 -6.20 22.75
C ILE A 118 3.94 -5.31 22.96
N LYS A 119 3.78 -4.76 24.14
CA LYS A 119 2.66 -3.84 24.46
C LYS A 119 2.66 -2.62 23.55
N LYS A 120 3.82 -2.02 23.32
CA LYS A 120 3.95 -0.84 22.47
C LYS A 120 3.70 -1.19 21.01
N LEU A 121 4.12 -2.38 20.57
CA LEU A 121 3.81 -2.87 19.23
C LEU A 121 2.31 -3.08 19.04
N GLU A 122 1.60 -3.57 20.04
CA GLU A 122 0.16 -3.73 20.01
C GLU A 122 -0.56 -2.39 19.93
N GLU A 123 -0.09 -1.39 20.67
CA GLU A 123 -0.63 -0.04 20.61
C GLU A 123 -0.48 0.56 19.22
N LEU A 124 0.67 0.38 18.60
CA LEU A 124 0.94 0.83 17.23
C LEU A 124 0.06 0.08 16.23
N ARG A 125 -0.13 -1.21 16.42
CA ARG A 125 -1.01 -2.02 15.59
C ARG A 125 -2.45 -1.52 15.64
N LYS A 126 -2.94 -1.19 16.83
CA LYS A 126 -4.26 -0.57 17.00
C LYS A 126 -4.34 0.77 16.30
N LYS A 127 -3.31 1.58 16.43
CA LYS A 127 -3.22 2.87 15.74
C LYS A 127 -3.26 2.69 14.23
N PHE A 128 -2.51 1.71 13.71
CA PHE A 128 -2.52 1.41 12.27
C PHE A 128 -3.91 0.98 11.80
N SER A 129 -4.57 0.04 12.52
CA SER A 129 -5.89 -0.43 12.08
C SER A 129 -6.98 0.64 12.26
N GLY A 130 -6.88 1.52 13.27
CA GLY A 130 -7.84 2.59 13.50
C GLY A 130 -7.65 3.78 12.57
N GLU A 131 -6.43 4.29 12.47
CA GLU A 131 -6.11 5.50 11.70
C GLU A 131 -5.67 5.24 10.27
N PHE A 132 -5.10 4.07 10.00
CA PHE A 132 -4.55 3.69 8.71
C PHE A 132 -5.60 3.74 7.60
N PHE A 133 -6.83 3.36 7.91
CA PHE A 133 -7.93 3.35 6.96
C PHE A 133 -8.87 4.53 7.13
N GLU A 134 -8.44 5.58 7.82
CA GLU A 134 -9.23 6.79 7.91
C GLU A 134 -9.46 7.38 6.51
N GLY A 135 -10.71 7.64 6.18
CA GLY A 135 -11.07 8.17 4.87
C GLY A 135 -11.46 7.12 3.86
N PHE A 136 -11.35 5.79 4.16
CA PHE A 136 -11.96 4.78 3.31
C PHE A 136 -12.52 3.62 4.12
N TYR A 137 -13.49 2.97 3.50
CA TYR A 137 -14.21 1.86 4.09
C TYR A 137 -14.29 0.70 3.09
N PHE A 138 -13.93 -0.51 3.55
CA PHE A 138 -13.92 -1.70 2.72
C PHE A 138 -14.96 -2.70 3.24
N LYS A 139 -16.18 -2.57 2.76
CA LYS A 139 -17.32 -3.37 3.22
C LYS A 139 -17.09 -4.87 3.12
N ASN A 140 -16.38 -5.31 2.08
CA ASN A 140 -16.17 -6.73 1.79
C ASN A 140 -14.71 -7.17 1.95
N CYS A 141 -13.91 -6.40 2.70
CA CYS A 141 -12.49 -6.71 2.91
C CYS A 141 -12.21 -6.90 4.40
N ASN A 142 -12.90 -7.84 5.03
CA ASN A 142 -12.85 -8.04 6.49
C ASN A 142 -11.44 -8.39 7.00
N ASN A 143 -10.63 -9.04 6.18
CA ASN A 143 -9.28 -9.44 6.57
C ASN A 143 -8.26 -8.29 6.53
N PHE A 144 -8.64 -7.14 6.04
CA PHE A 144 -7.75 -5.99 5.91
C PHE A 144 -7.73 -5.13 7.17
N ASN A 145 -8.79 -5.18 7.96
CA ASN A 145 -8.97 -4.37 9.16
C ASN A 145 -8.69 -5.19 10.43
N TYR A 146 -7.51 -5.04 11.01
CA TYR A 146 -7.22 -5.57 12.34
C TYR A 146 -6.00 -4.94 12.95
#